data_e93cf486bdea7ba9111f8fb47f049883
#
_entry.id   e93cf486bdea7ba9111f8fb47f049883
#
_cell.length_a   1.000
_cell.length_b   1.000
_cell.length_c   1.000
_cell.angle_alpha   90.00
_cell.angle_beta   90.00
_cell.angle_gamma   90.00
#
_symmetry.space_group_name_H-M   'P 1'
#
loop_
_entity.id
_entity.type
_entity.pdbx_description
1 polymer ?
#
loop_
_entity_poly.entity_id
_entity_poly.type
_entity_poly.pdbx_seq_one_letter_code
_entity_poly.pdbx_strand_id
1 'polypeptide(L)'
;MISVSDDYLSEEQFKSLTSIHLEYNKVHWVGKKSNPENALHELIQSINEEGIGATAWYNIRPINPKLHNDISSYTTYMGKSYKPSKLPKRTYLYYIHAPKTGGQLIIPDIDEEIKPISNRLVSFPIQYDHKIESYTGNRVSIGIIFWPEIPSIYKNANENNILTFNRLWEEEDKRNTI
;
A
#
# COMPACT_ATOMS: atom_id res chain seq x y z
N MET A 1 -14.08 3.23 -10.34
CA MET A 1 -14.59 1.85 -10.15
C MET A 1 -13.63 1.12 -9.23
N ILE A 2 -14.13 0.40 -8.21
CA ILE A 2 -13.37 -0.52 -7.36
C ILE A 2 -13.21 -1.84 -8.11
N SER A 3 -12.10 -2.52 -7.85
CA SER A 3 -11.88 -3.90 -8.29
C SER A 3 -11.49 -4.75 -7.09
N VAL A 4 -12.05 -5.95 -6.99
CA VAL A 4 -11.76 -6.93 -5.94
C VAL A 4 -11.45 -8.26 -6.62
N SER A 5 -10.33 -8.88 -6.26
CA SER A 5 -9.90 -10.18 -6.76
C SER A 5 -9.52 -11.07 -5.58
N ASP A 6 -10.25 -12.16 -5.39
CA ASP A 6 -9.95 -13.19 -4.40
C ASP A 6 -8.96 -14.20 -4.98
N ASP A 7 -8.23 -14.88 -4.12
CA ASP A 7 -7.22 -15.87 -4.49
C ASP A 7 -6.26 -15.34 -5.56
N TYR A 8 -5.83 -14.07 -5.37
CA TYR A 8 -5.07 -13.32 -6.37
C TYR A 8 -3.73 -13.97 -6.74
N LEU A 9 -3.00 -14.47 -5.75
CA LEU A 9 -1.78 -15.25 -5.94
C LEU A 9 -2.09 -16.75 -5.90
N SER A 10 -1.29 -17.56 -6.60
CA SER A 10 -1.29 -19.00 -6.42
C SER A 10 -0.95 -19.37 -4.97
N GLU A 11 -1.33 -20.56 -4.54
CA GLU A 11 -1.02 -21.05 -3.17
C GLU A 11 0.47 -21.01 -2.86
N GLU A 12 1.32 -21.35 -3.81
CA GLU A 12 2.78 -21.31 -3.66
C GLU A 12 3.31 -19.89 -3.50
N GLN A 13 2.87 -18.96 -4.36
CA GLN A 13 3.24 -17.55 -4.28
C GLN A 13 2.75 -16.90 -2.97
N PHE A 14 1.51 -17.20 -2.56
CA PHE A 14 0.96 -16.70 -1.31
C PHE A 14 1.74 -17.23 -0.10
N LYS A 15 2.08 -18.50 -0.05
CA LYS A 15 2.94 -19.10 0.97
C LYS A 15 4.32 -18.46 1.02
N SER A 16 4.93 -18.21 -0.13
CA SER A 16 6.21 -17.52 -0.22
C SER A 16 6.11 -16.10 0.35
N LEU A 17 5.07 -15.35 -0.01
CA LEU A 17 4.84 -13.99 0.48
C LEU A 17 4.62 -13.95 2.01
N THR A 18 3.88 -14.90 2.57
CA THR A 18 3.61 -14.98 4.01
C THR A 18 4.85 -15.33 4.84
N SER A 19 5.88 -15.87 4.23
CA SER A 19 7.16 -16.22 4.87
C SER A 19 8.16 -15.06 4.94
N ILE A 20 7.90 -13.95 4.27
CA ILE A 20 8.80 -12.79 4.28
C ILE A 20 8.74 -12.09 5.65
N HIS A 21 9.90 -11.68 6.15
CA HIS A 21 9.97 -10.80 7.31
C HIS A 21 9.46 -9.40 6.95
N LEU A 22 8.36 -8.99 7.61
CA LEU A 22 7.68 -7.73 7.30
C LEU A 22 8.23 -6.59 8.16
N GLU A 23 8.84 -5.61 7.52
CA GLU A 23 9.32 -4.39 8.16
C GLU A 23 8.28 -3.26 8.03
N TYR A 24 7.44 -3.05 9.05
CA TYR A 24 6.32 -2.09 9.03
C TYR A 24 6.76 -0.62 8.90
N ASN A 25 8.01 -0.30 9.26
CA ASN A 25 8.59 1.04 9.20
C ASN A 25 9.32 1.32 7.87
N LYS A 26 9.15 0.48 6.88
CA LYS A 26 9.78 0.61 5.57
C LYS A 26 8.76 0.86 4.46
N VAL A 27 9.25 1.53 3.43
CA VAL A 27 8.61 1.64 2.13
C VAL A 27 9.57 1.07 1.10
N HIS A 28 9.08 0.16 0.29
CA HIS A 28 9.83 -0.45 -0.79
C HIS A 28 9.51 0.26 -2.10
N TRP A 29 10.53 0.67 -2.84
CA TRP A 29 10.42 1.05 -4.24
C TRP A 29 10.76 -0.14 -5.10
N VAL A 30 9.90 -0.49 -6.04
CA VAL A 30 10.11 -1.56 -7.01
C VAL A 30 9.97 -0.97 -8.41
N GLY A 31 11.07 -0.80 -9.11
CA GLY A 31 11.10 -0.31 -10.49
C GLY A 31 10.45 -1.31 -11.43
N LYS A 32 9.69 -0.84 -12.41
CA LYS A 32 8.90 -1.70 -13.32
C LYS A 32 9.76 -2.69 -14.13
N LYS A 33 11.01 -2.33 -14.39
CA LYS A 33 11.97 -3.15 -15.16
C LYS A 33 12.99 -3.86 -14.27
N SER A 34 12.86 -3.76 -12.93
CA SER A 34 13.74 -4.48 -12.01
C SER A 34 13.43 -5.96 -12.01
N ASN A 35 14.43 -6.78 -11.70
CA ASN A 35 14.20 -8.20 -11.44
C ASN A 35 13.63 -8.38 -10.03
N PRO A 36 12.55 -9.18 -9.83
CA PRO A 36 12.03 -9.46 -8.51
C PRO A 36 13.07 -10.22 -7.67
N GLU A 37 13.24 -9.79 -6.42
CA GLU A 37 14.20 -10.39 -5.47
C GLU A 37 13.48 -11.24 -4.41
N ASN A 38 12.16 -11.10 -4.31
CA ASN A 38 11.34 -11.82 -3.36
C ASN A 38 9.85 -11.77 -3.76
N ALA A 39 9.00 -12.49 -3.05
CA ALA A 39 7.57 -12.59 -3.35
C ALA A 39 6.79 -11.27 -3.23
N LEU A 40 7.27 -10.27 -2.47
CA LEU A 40 6.67 -8.92 -2.49
C LEU A 40 6.88 -8.25 -3.85
N HIS A 41 8.08 -8.36 -4.40
CA HIS A 41 8.40 -7.78 -5.69
C HIS A 41 7.64 -8.49 -6.82
N GLU A 42 7.49 -9.81 -6.71
CA GLU A 42 6.66 -10.61 -7.63
C GLU A 42 5.20 -10.20 -7.58
N LEU A 43 4.62 -10.02 -6.37
CA LEU A 43 3.26 -9.50 -6.20
C LEU A 43 3.09 -8.15 -6.90
N ILE A 44 4.00 -7.20 -6.68
CA ILE A 44 3.92 -5.86 -7.28
C ILE A 44 3.98 -5.97 -8.81
N GLN A 45 4.88 -6.77 -9.35
CA GLN A 45 5.03 -6.93 -10.80
C GLN A 45 3.88 -7.72 -11.45
N SER A 46 3.15 -8.54 -10.69
CA SER A 46 1.96 -9.24 -11.19
C SER A 46 0.78 -8.31 -11.44
N ILE A 47 0.77 -7.13 -10.79
CA ILE A 47 -0.27 -6.12 -10.99
C ILE A 47 0.00 -5.37 -12.31
N ASN A 48 -0.89 -5.56 -13.28
CA ASN A 48 -0.76 -4.91 -14.60
C ASN A 48 -1.26 -3.45 -14.53
N GLU A 49 -0.45 -2.55 -13.97
CA GLU A 49 -0.75 -1.11 -13.89
C GLU A 49 0.34 -0.30 -14.62
N GLU A 50 -0.07 0.85 -15.17
CA GLU A 50 0.85 1.78 -15.80
C GLU A 50 1.72 2.50 -14.77
N GLY A 51 3.00 2.67 -15.07
CA GLY A 51 3.94 3.38 -14.19
C GLY A 51 5.39 3.01 -14.50
N ILE A 52 6.31 3.75 -13.92
CA ILE A 52 7.76 3.46 -14.00
C ILE A 52 8.25 2.64 -12.81
N GLY A 53 7.42 2.50 -11.78
CA GLY A 53 7.65 1.69 -10.60
C GLY A 53 6.52 1.87 -9.60
N ALA A 54 6.61 1.14 -8.50
CA ALA A 54 5.64 1.18 -7.43
C ALA A 54 6.29 1.38 -6.07
N THR A 55 5.56 2.00 -5.16
CA THR A 55 5.87 1.95 -3.73
C THR A 55 4.96 0.96 -3.04
N ALA A 56 5.51 0.23 -2.08
CA ALA A 56 4.76 -0.71 -1.24
C ALA A 56 5.15 -0.54 0.24
N TRP A 57 4.16 -0.69 1.12
CA TRP A 57 4.35 -0.62 2.57
C TRP A 57 3.43 -1.58 3.29
N TYR A 58 3.85 -2.04 4.47
CA TYR A 58 3.05 -2.94 5.31
C TYR A 58 2.21 -2.17 6.33
N ASN A 59 0.96 -2.60 6.52
CA ASN A 59 0.05 -2.15 7.56
C ASN A 59 -0.20 -3.32 8.52
N ILE A 60 0.51 -3.31 9.66
CA ILE A 60 0.53 -4.42 10.63
C ILE A 60 -0.15 -4.05 11.96
N ARG A 61 -0.23 -2.76 12.30
CA ARG A 61 -0.77 -2.30 13.58
C ARG A 61 -2.23 -1.88 13.46
N PRO A 62 -3.04 -2.06 14.52
CA PRO A 62 -4.33 -1.40 14.62
C PRO A 62 -4.07 0.11 14.80
N ILE A 63 -3.89 0.80 13.71
CA ILE A 63 -3.93 2.25 13.69
C ILE A 63 -5.42 2.58 13.72
N ASN A 64 -5.85 3.52 14.55
CA ASN A 64 -7.20 4.10 14.44
C ASN A 64 -7.16 5.04 13.22
N PRO A 65 -7.46 4.56 12.02
CA PRO A 65 -7.13 5.31 10.83
C PRO A 65 -8.17 6.40 10.66
N LYS A 66 -7.70 7.63 10.75
CA LYS A 66 -8.48 8.78 10.31
C LYS A 66 -8.86 8.57 8.84
N LEU A 67 -10.03 9.03 8.48
CA LEU A 67 -10.44 9.13 7.09
C LEU A 67 -9.40 9.94 6.31
N HIS A 68 -8.86 9.40 5.23
CA HIS A 68 -7.81 10.03 4.41
C HIS A 68 -7.86 9.50 2.99
N ASN A 69 -7.21 10.19 2.08
CA ASN A 69 -6.82 9.65 0.78
C ASN A 69 -5.29 9.64 0.66
N ASP A 70 -4.79 8.75 -0.18
CA ASP A 70 -3.35 8.55 -0.27
C ASP A 70 -2.62 9.71 -0.94
N ILE A 71 -3.28 10.50 -1.78
CA ILE A 71 -2.69 11.71 -2.38
C ILE A 71 -2.40 12.75 -1.32
N SER A 72 -3.38 13.05 -0.45
CA SER A 72 -3.22 14.05 0.60
C SER A 72 -2.18 13.62 1.63
N SER A 73 -2.12 12.34 1.95
CA SER A 73 -1.09 11.76 2.80
C SER A 73 0.29 12.00 2.20
N TYR A 74 0.52 11.66 0.93
CA TYR A 74 1.80 11.91 0.28
C TYR A 74 2.17 13.40 0.24
N THR A 75 1.25 14.29 -0.13
CA THR A 75 1.53 15.73 -0.18
C THR A 75 1.79 16.32 1.20
N THR A 76 1.17 15.83 2.25
CA THR A 76 1.40 16.26 3.63
C THR A 76 2.77 15.82 4.14
N TYR A 77 3.15 14.57 3.90
CA TYR A 77 4.42 14.02 4.37
C TYR A 77 5.65 14.50 3.57
N MET A 78 5.45 14.86 2.31
CA MET A 78 6.51 15.38 1.46
C MET A 78 6.77 16.89 1.60
N GLY A 79 6.01 17.55 2.47
CA GLY A 79 5.99 19.00 2.59
C GLY A 79 5.22 19.67 1.43
N LYS A 80 4.79 20.90 1.65
CA LYS A 80 3.93 21.68 0.73
C LYS A 80 4.52 21.93 -0.68
N SER A 81 5.77 21.53 -0.91
CA SER A 81 6.49 21.73 -2.18
C SER A 81 6.38 20.56 -3.15
N TYR A 82 5.92 19.40 -2.72
CA TYR A 82 5.78 18.25 -3.64
C TYR A 82 4.47 18.37 -4.44
N LYS A 83 4.61 18.66 -5.71
CA LYS A 83 3.51 18.63 -6.68
C LYS A 83 3.97 17.74 -7.84
N PRO A 84 3.63 16.46 -7.84
CA PRO A 84 3.94 15.60 -8.99
C PRO A 84 3.27 16.17 -10.24
N SER A 85 3.96 16.09 -11.38
CA SER A 85 3.41 16.54 -12.66
C SER A 85 2.29 15.59 -13.12
N LYS A 86 2.36 14.34 -12.69
CA LYS A 86 1.35 13.30 -12.94
C LYS A 86 1.05 12.56 -11.65
N LEU A 87 -0.24 12.46 -11.31
CA LEU A 87 -0.68 11.71 -10.14
C LEU A 87 -0.84 10.22 -10.46
N PRO A 88 -0.56 9.33 -9.50
CA PRO A 88 -1.00 7.94 -9.54
C PRO A 88 -2.53 7.86 -9.72
N LYS A 89 -3.00 6.80 -10.34
CA LYS A 89 -4.43 6.63 -10.63
C LYS A 89 -5.16 5.87 -9.52
N ARG A 90 -4.49 4.89 -8.92
CA ARG A 90 -5.10 3.92 -8.02
C ARG A 90 -4.22 3.61 -6.82
N THR A 91 -4.88 3.29 -5.71
CA THR A 91 -4.32 2.55 -4.58
C THR A 91 -4.69 1.09 -4.72
N TYR A 92 -3.74 0.22 -4.43
CA TYR A 92 -3.92 -1.22 -4.30
C TYR A 92 -3.72 -1.62 -2.84
N LEU A 93 -4.59 -2.48 -2.33
CA LEU A 93 -4.51 -3.04 -0.99
C LEU A 93 -4.56 -4.55 -1.09
N TYR A 94 -3.47 -5.21 -0.74
CA TYR A 94 -3.40 -6.67 -0.72
C TYR A 94 -3.43 -7.18 0.72
N TYR A 95 -4.31 -8.14 1.02
CA TYR A 95 -4.46 -8.71 2.36
C TYR A 95 -3.65 -10.00 2.51
N ILE A 96 -2.66 -9.97 3.41
CA ILE A 96 -1.88 -11.16 3.81
C ILE A 96 -2.66 -11.94 4.87
N HIS A 97 -3.09 -11.25 5.95
CA HIS A 97 -3.88 -11.85 7.03
C HIS A 97 -5.14 -11.06 7.27
N ALA A 98 -6.27 -11.75 7.24
CA ALA A 98 -7.54 -11.19 7.65
C ALA A 98 -7.65 -11.16 9.18
N PRO A 99 -8.24 -10.11 9.79
CA PRO A 99 -8.48 -10.05 11.22
C PRO A 99 -9.54 -11.07 11.67
N LYS A 100 -9.65 -11.29 12.97
CA LYS A 100 -10.69 -12.15 13.53
C LYS A 100 -12.08 -11.53 13.38
N THR A 101 -12.20 -10.22 13.59
CA THR A 101 -13.45 -9.46 13.41
C THR A 101 -13.14 -8.05 12.93
N GLY A 102 -14.04 -7.41 12.19
CA GLY A 102 -13.90 -6.04 11.70
C GLY A 102 -12.83 -5.88 10.63
N GLY A 103 -12.25 -4.70 10.53
CA GLY A 103 -11.14 -4.39 9.62
C GLY A 103 -11.55 -4.16 8.17
N GLN A 104 -12.84 -3.92 7.91
CA GLN A 104 -13.33 -3.56 6.59
C GLN A 104 -12.65 -2.29 6.09
N LEU A 105 -12.37 -2.25 4.81
CA LEU A 105 -12.03 -1.03 4.10
C LEU A 105 -13.33 -0.29 3.81
N ILE A 106 -13.50 0.88 4.42
CA ILE A 106 -14.67 1.75 4.24
C ILE A 106 -14.30 2.85 3.26
N ILE A 107 -15.08 3.04 2.20
CA ILE A 107 -14.93 4.10 1.20
C ILE A 107 -16.25 4.90 1.15
N PRO A 108 -16.39 5.95 1.97
CA PRO A 108 -17.65 6.68 2.11
C PRO A 108 -18.13 7.36 0.82
N ASP A 109 -17.21 7.80 -0.04
CA ASP A 109 -17.54 8.49 -1.30
C ASP A 109 -18.48 7.70 -2.21
N ILE A 110 -18.55 6.40 -2.03
CA ILE A 110 -19.34 5.49 -2.86
C ILE A 110 -20.15 4.49 -2.04
N ASP A 111 -20.22 4.68 -0.73
CA ASP A 111 -20.95 3.81 0.22
C ASP A 111 -20.53 2.32 0.12
N GLU A 112 -19.21 2.08 0.00
CA GLU A 112 -18.67 0.72 -0.13
C GLU A 112 -17.92 0.28 1.12
N GLU A 113 -18.16 -0.96 1.52
CA GLU A 113 -17.47 -1.67 2.60
C GLU A 113 -16.86 -2.97 2.08
N ILE A 114 -15.54 -3.08 2.11
CA ILE A 114 -14.83 -4.24 1.58
C ILE A 114 -14.23 -5.05 2.73
N LYS A 115 -14.74 -6.27 2.87
CA LYS A 115 -14.27 -7.22 3.88
C LYS A 115 -12.83 -7.66 3.61
N PRO A 116 -11.93 -7.65 4.61
CA PRO A 116 -10.60 -8.24 4.49
C PRO A 116 -10.69 -9.77 4.39
N ILE A 117 -10.10 -10.31 3.35
CA ILE A 117 -9.94 -11.77 3.13
C ILE A 117 -8.48 -12.00 2.76
N SER A 118 -7.83 -13.01 3.33
CA SER A 118 -6.45 -13.35 2.99
C SER A 118 -6.35 -13.71 1.49
N ASN A 119 -5.27 -13.32 0.85
CA ASN A 119 -5.03 -13.46 -0.59
C ASN A 119 -6.02 -12.66 -1.47
N ARG A 120 -6.60 -11.58 -0.94
CA ARG A 120 -7.45 -10.66 -1.69
C ARG A 120 -6.66 -9.43 -2.10
N LEU A 121 -6.75 -9.06 -3.39
CA LEU A 121 -6.31 -7.77 -3.91
C LEU A 121 -7.52 -6.86 -4.13
N VAL A 122 -7.47 -5.66 -3.58
CA VAL A 122 -8.47 -4.60 -3.80
C VAL A 122 -7.77 -3.44 -4.48
N SER A 123 -8.43 -2.81 -5.44
CA SER A 123 -7.94 -1.55 -5.98
C SER A 123 -9.06 -0.53 -6.12
N PHE A 124 -8.75 0.74 -5.84
CA PHE A 124 -9.70 1.87 -5.90
C PHE A 124 -8.98 3.14 -6.35
N PRO A 125 -9.74 4.13 -6.90
CA PRO A 125 -9.18 5.42 -7.26
C PRO A 125 -8.46 6.08 -6.08
N ILE A 126 -7.24 6.56 -6.31
CA ILE A 126 -6.36 7.07 -5.24
C ILE A 126 -6.93 8.31 -4.53
N GLN A 127 -7.83 9.06 -5.18
CA GLN A 127 -8.47 10.25 -4.62
C GLN A 127 -9.61 9.93 -3.65
N TYR A 128 -10.09 8.67 -3.57
CA TYR A 128 -11.18 8.33 -2.66
C TYR A 128 -10.70 8.36 -1.22
N ASP A 129 -11.47 9.05 -0.38
CA ASP A 129 -11.28 8.99 1.05
C ASP A 129 -11.64 7.60 1.56
N HIS A 130 -10.78 7.05 2.39
CA HIS A 130 -10.97 5.72 2.95
C HIS A 130 -10.45 5.60 4.37
N LYS A 131 -10.95 4.62 5.08
CA LYS A 131 -10.48 4.24 6.42
C LYS A 131 -10.60 2.73 6.60
N ILE A 132 -9.92 2.22 7.62
CA ILE A 132 -10.10 0.83 8.06
C ILE A 132 -10.98 0.84 9.31
N GLU A 133 -11.99 0.01 9.34
CA GLU A 133 -12.80 -0.20 10.54
C GLU A 133 -11.97 -0.80 11.68
N SER A 134 -12.38 -0.54 12.92
CA SER A 134 -11.77 -1.19 14.11
C SER A 134 -11.85 -2.71 14.01
N TYR A 135 -10.81 -3.40 14.47
CA TYR A 135 -10.73 -4.84 14.34
C TYR A 135 -10.06 -5.53 15.54
N THR A 136 -10.25 -6.84 15.66
CA THR A 136 -9.57 -7.69 16.62
C THR A 136 -8.74 -8.76 15.91
N GLY A 137 -7.67 -9.21 16.56
CA GLY A 137 -6.76 -10.20 16.01
C GLY A 137 -5.71 -9.57 15.09
N ASN A 138 -5.03 -10.43 14.34
CA ASN A 138 -3.95 -10.00 13.44
C ASN A 138 -4.53 -9.61 12.07
N ARG A 139 -4.22 -8.40 11.62
CA ARG A 139 -4.53 -7.91 10.28
C ARG A 139 -3.24 -7.42 9.65
N VAL A 140 -2.85 -8.02 8.54
CA VAL A 140 -1.67 -7.62 7.78
C VAL A 140 -2.09 -7.35 6.34
N SER A 141 -1.79 -6.15 5.87
CA SER A 141 -2.01 -5.78 4.47
C SER A 141 -0.84 -5.01 3.90
N ILE A 142 -0.72 -5.02 2.58
CA ILE A 142 0.27 -4.27 1.81
C ILE A 142 -0.49 -3.18 1.04
N GLY A 143 -0.12 -1.91 1.26
CA GLY A 143 -0.52 -0.82 0.38
C GLY A 143 0.47 -0.71 -0.77
N ILE A 144 -0.02 -0.49 -1.99
CA ILE A 144 0.80 -0.38 -3.21
C ILE A 144 0.28 0.78 -4.05
N ILE A 145 1.19 1.63 -4.53
CA ILE A 145 0.89 2.73 -5.46
C ILE A 145 1.87 2.69 -6.62
N PHE A 146 1.35 2.65 -7.84
CA PHE A 146 2.14 2.75 -9.07
C PHE A 146 2.31 4.21 -9.47
N TRP A 147 3.55 4.61 -9.72
CA TRP A 147 3.93 5.98 -9.98
C TRP A 147 4.21 6.21 -11.49
N PRO A 148 3.57 7.18 -12.12
CA PRO A 148 3.89 7.58 -13.49
C PRO A 148 5.22 8.33 -13.61
N GLU A 149 5.73 8.87 -12.49
CA GLU A 149 7.04 9.50 -12.34
C GLU A 149 7.62 9.21 -10.96
N ILE A 150 8.93 9.29 -10.79
CA ILE A 150 9.57 9.00 -9.51
C ILE A 150 9.30 10.14 -8.52
N PRO A 151 8.68 9.87 -7.36
CA PRO A 151 8.55 10.88 -6.32
C PRO A 151 9.92 11.36 -5.83
N SER A 152 10.11 12.67 -5.74
CA SER A 152 11.42 13.30 -5.43
C SER A 152 12.04 12.88 -4.09
N ILE A 153 11.23 12.36 -3.17
CA ILE A 153 11.72 11.82 -1.89
C ILE A 153 12.45 10.48 -2.03
N TYR A 154 12.15 9.70 -3.07
CA TYR A 154 12.81 8.41 -3.32
C TYR A 154 14.07 8.63 -4.14
N LYS A 155 15.09 9.23 -3.49
CA LYS A 155 16.40 9.50 -4.10
C LYS A 155 17.01 8.22 -4.65
N ASN A 156 17.56 8.30 -5.87
CA ASN A 156 18.18 7.19 -6.60
C ASN A 156 17.20 6.10 -7.07
N ALA A 157 15.90 6.22 -6.82
CA ALA A 157 14.91 5.33 -7.40
C ALA A 157 14.88 5.50 -8.93
N ASN A 158 14.72 4.41 -9.65
CA ASN A 158 14.51 4.39 -11.11
C ASN A 158 13.75 3.13 -11.52
N GLU A 159 13.45 2.99 -12.81
CA GLU A 159 12.67 1.87 -13.33
C GLU A 159 13.38 0.50 -13.27
N ASN A 160 14.70 0.47 -13.03
CA ASN A 160 15.53 -0.74 -13.08
C ASN A 160 16.00 -1.18 -11.70
N ASN A 161 15.64 -0.49 -10.62
CA ASN A 161 16.13 -0.84 -9.29
C ASN A 161 15.04 -1.09 -8.26
N ILE A 162 15.44 -1.74 -7.18
CA ILE A 162 14.64 -1.96 -5.98
C ILE A 162 15.37 -1.28 -4.83
N LEU A 163 14.67 -0.47 -4.06
CA LEU A 163 15.22 0.25 -2.92
C LEU A 163 14.27 0.19 -1.73
N THR A 164 14.83 0.30 -0.53
CA THR A 164 14.06 0.34 0.71
C THR A 164 14.35 1.66 1.43
N PHE A 165 13.30 2.36 1.81
CA PHE A 165 13.35 3.65 2.50
C PHE A 165 12.69 3.55 3.88
N ASN A 166 13.09 4.41 4.81
CA ASN A 166 12.35 4.56 6.07
C ASN A 166 10.99 5.23 5.81
N ARG A 167 9.98 4.77 6.50
CA ARG A 167 8.63 5.34 6.44
C ARG A 167 8.62 6.68 7.19
N LEU A 168 8.36 7.78 6.49
CA LEU A 168 8.53 9.13 7.04
C LEU A 168 7.42 9.56 8.00
N TRP A 169 6.23 8.94 7.94
CA TRP A 169 5.05 9.39 8.71
C TRP A 169 4.95 8.84 10.15
N GLU A 170 5.89 8.03 10.60
CA GLU A 170 5.90 7.55 11.99
C GLU A 170 6.36 8.60 13.01
N GLU A 171 7.02 9.67 12.59
CA GLU A 171 7.46 10.71 13.50
C GLU A 171 6.33 11.63 13.99
N GLU A 172 5.22 11.75 13.26
CA GLU A 172 4.07 12.56 13.67
C GLU A 172 3.14 11.82 14.65
N ASP A 173 2.99 10.50 14.53
CA ASP A 173 2.18 9.71 15.49
C ASP A 173 2.78 9.71 16.90
N LYS A 174 4.10 9.86 17.04
CA LYS A 174 4.76 10.00 18.35
C LYS A 174 4.52 11.36 19.00
N ARG A 175 4.20 12.40 18.25
CA ARG A 175 3.92 13.76 18.77
C ARG A 175 2.47 13.95 19.21
N ASN A 176 1.56 13.10 18.76
CA ASN A 176 0.13 13.18 19.07
C ASN A 176 -0.32 12.20 20.16
N THR A 177 0.62 11.55 20.84
CA THR A 177 0.35 10.56 21.93
C THR A 177 0.81 11.08 23.30
N ILE A 178 0.79 12.41 23.51
CA ILE A 178 0.98 13.05 24.82
C ILE A 178 -0.32 13.71 25.25
#